data_6521e9e4e61b2d8a365ec07004b1db00
#
_entry.id   6521e9e4e61b2d8a365ec07004b1db00
#
_cell.length_a   1.000
_cell.length_b   1.000
_cell.length_c   1.000
_cell.angle_alpha   90.00
_cell.angle_beta   90.00
_cell.angle_gamma   90.00
#
_symmetry.space_group_name_H-M   'P 1'
#
loop_
_entity.id
_entity.type
_entity.pdbx_description
1 polymer ?
#
loop_
_entity_poly.entity_id
_entity_poly.type
_entity_poly.pdbx_seq_one_letter_code
_entity_poly.pdbx_strand_id
1 'polypeptide(L)'
;FMASDAASLLLIATPQKIYAISPADAAGFMRTFRDSIELGSLTPLEAHSTRPVAYLQSVWQDRTARILVLGGLGCALLLFIWVGLMTPGQTSITLGYTPPGQAPEALPPARLLLLPVLAALTWAGDLIVGLFFYRRDDQRPAAYLLWAGSILVPLLLLAASLQI
;
A
#
# COMPACT_ATOMS: atom_id res chain seq x y z
N PHE A 1 14.03 -26.03 -6.01
CA PHE A 1 14.92 -25.60 -7.11
C PHE A 1 15.57 -26.85 -7.68
N MET A 2 15.28 -27.18 -8.95
CA MET A 2 15.91 -28.27 -9.70
C MET A 2 16.74 -27.67 -10.86
N ALA A 3 17.56 -26.68 -10.57
CA ALA A 3 18.40 -26.03 -11.56
C ALA A 3 19.85 -26.30 -11.25
N SER A 4 20.54 -27.01 -12.15
CA SER A 4 21.97 -27.32 -12.05
C SER A 4 22.86 -26.29 -12.71
N ASP A 5 22.33 -25.48 -13.64
CA ASP A 5 23.08 -24.44 -14.35
C ASP A 5 22.19 -23.23 -14.67
N ALA A 6 22.71 -22.02 -14.38
CA ALA A 6 22.00 -20.76 -14.63
C ALA A 6 21.90 -20.41 -16.12
N ALA A 7 22.80 -20.93 -16.97
CA ALA A 7 22.83 -20.65 -18.40
C ALA A 7 21.78 -21.47 -19.20
N SER A 8 21.31 -22.58 -18.66
CA SER A 8 20.31 -23.48 -19.27
C SER A 8 18.94 -23.42 -18.59
N LEU A 9 18.67 -22.37 -17.83
CA LEU A 9 17.46 -22.22 -17.05
C LEU A 9 16.25 -21.90 -17.93
N LEU A 10 15.23 -22.76 -17.92
CA LEU A 10 13.93 -22.53 -18.51
C LEU A 10 12.90 -22.21 -17.44
N LEU A 11 12.11 -21.15 -17.66
CA LEU A 11 11.02 -20.76 -16.78
C LEU A 11 9.68 -21.18 -17.38
N ILE A 12 8.95 -22.06 -16.69
CA ILE A 12 7.61 -22.50 -17.06
C ILE A 12 6.60 -21.80 -16.15
N ALA A 13 5.83 -20.89 -16.71
CA ALA A 13 4.76 -20.20 -15.99
C ALA A 13 3.48 -21.03 -16.04
N THR A 14 2.89 -21.29 -14.85
CA THR A 14 1.55 -21.84 -14.68
C THR A 14 0.66 -20.86 -13.93
N PRO A 15 -0.68 -21.01 -13.94
CA PRO A 15 -1.57 -20.10 -13.21
C PRO A 15 -1.27 -19.99 -11.71
N GLN A 16 -0.68 -21.02 -11.11
CA GLN A 16 -0.40 -21.08 -9.68
C GLN A 16 1.05 -20.77 -9.31
N LYS A 17 2.01 -21.17 -10.18
CA LYS A 17 3.45 -21.10 -9.85
C LYS A 17 4.32 -20.98 -11.10
N ILE A 18 5.51 -20.42 -10.92
CA ILE A 18 6.57 -20.45 -11.93
C ILE A 18 7.56 -21.53 -11.54
N TYR A 19 7.79 -22.47 -12.43
CA TYR A 19 8.78 -23.51 -12.27
C TYR A 19 10.04 -23.14 -13.03
N ALA A 20 11.20 -23.27 -12.37
CA ALA A 20 12.50 -23.13 -12.98
C ALA A 20 13.11 -24.53 -13.13
N ILE A 21 13.35 -24.93 -14.36
CA ILE A 21 13.96 -26.24 -14.69
C ILE A 21 15.21 -26.02 -15.54
N SER A 22 16.17 -26.92 -15.44
CA SER A 22 17.40 -26.91 -16.24
C SER A 22 17.50 -28.27 -16.96
N PRO A 23 16.85 -28.40 -18.15
CA PRO A 23 16.94 -29.62 -18.93
C PRO A 23 18.32 -29.79 -19.55
N ALA A 24 18.77 -31.03 -19.75
CA ALA A 24 20.05 -31.33 -20.39
C ALA A 24 20.13 -30.83 -21.85
N ASP A 25 19.00 -30.82 -22.56
CA ASP A 25 18.83 -30.21 -23.87
C ASP A 25 17.70 -29.16 -23.83
N ALA A 26 18.04 -27.93 -23.57
CA ALA A 26 17.09 -26.83 -23.51
C ALA A 26 16.43 -26.53 -24.87
N ALA A 27 17.18 -26.69 -25.97
CA ALA A 27 16.67 -26.42 -27.31
C ALA A 27 15.69 -27.53 -27.81
N GLY A 28 15.99 -28.78 -27.51
CA GLY A 28 15.10 -29.92 -27.80
C GLY A 28 13.82 -29.82 -26.95
N PHE A 29 13.94 -29.53 -25.67
CA PHE A 29 12.79 -29.31 -24.80
C PHE A 29 11.86 -28.21 -25.31
N MET A 30 12.42 -27.05 -25.71
CA MET A 30 11.64 -25.95 -26.25
C MET A 30 10.94 -26.28 -27.57
N ARG A 31 11.56 -27.07 -28.44
CA ARG A 31 10.91 -27.55 -29.68
C ARG A 31 9.73 -28.45 -29.38
N THR A 32 9.95 -29.50 -28.57
CA THR A 32 8.89 -30.42 -28.17
C THR A 32 7.74 -29.70 -27.45
N PHE A 33 8.07 -28.75 -26.60
CA PHE A 33 7.07 -27.93 -25.90
C PHE A 33 6.26 -27.08 -26.87
N ARG A 34 6.90 -26.45 -27.86
CA ARG A 34 6.22 -25.68 -28.91
C ARG A 34 5.32 -26.54 -29.78
N ASP A 35 5.81 -27.69 -30.20
CA ASP A 35 5.02 -28.66 -30.98
C ASP A 35 3.78 -29.12 -30.18
N SER A 36 3.94 -29.36 -28.88
CA SER A 36 2.83 -29.70 -27.99
C SER A 36 1.81 -28.58 -27.80
N ILE A 37 2.25 -27.30 -27.84
CA ILE A 37 1.38 -26.12 -27.81
C ILE A 37 0.58 -25.99 -29.10
N GLU A 38 1.21 -26.25 -30.27
CA GLU A 38 0.56 -26.15 -31.57
C GLU A 38 -0.48 -27.25 -31.78
N LEU A 39 -0.28 -28.42 -31.15
CA LEU A 39 -1.21 -29.57 -31.18
C LEU A 39 -2.32 -29.47 -30.13
N GLY A 40 -2.16 -28.63 -29.10
CA GLY A 40 -3.13 -28.42 -28.02
C GLY A 40 -3.50 -26.93 -27.88
N SER A 41 -4.77 -26.64 -27.61
CA SER A 41 -5.27 -25.27 -27.38
C SER A 41 -4.77 -24.77 -26.02
N LEU A 42 -3.51 -24.31 -25.95
CA LEU A 42 -2.99 -23.61 -24.78
C LEU A 42 -3.25 -22.10 -24.95
N THR A 43 -4.07 -21.55 -24.06
CA THR A 43 -4.26 -20.09 -23.98
C THR A 43 -2.96 -19.45 -23.46
N PRO A 44 -2.46 -18.37 -24.09
CA PRO A 44 -1.30 -17.64 -23.57
C PRO A 44 -1.59 -17.15 -22.14
N LEU A 45 -0.74 -17.53 -21.19
CA LEU A 45 -0.80 -17.03 -19.82
C LEU A 45 -0.05 -15.71 -19.76
N GLU A 46 -0.70 -14.68 -19.21
CA GLU A 46 0.00 -13.44 -18.86
C GLU A 46 1.15 -13.74 -17.90
N ALA A 47 2.33 -13.20 -18.22
CA ALA A 47 3.53 -13.37 -17.40
C ALA A 47 3.35 -12.67 -16.04
N HIS A 48 2.92 -13.40 -15.02
CA HIS A 48 2.84 -12.89 -13.64
C HIS A 48 4.23 -12.93 -12.99
N SER A 49 4.84 -11.77 -12.88
CA SER A 49 6.12 -11.64 -12.18
C SER A 49 5.89 -11.62 -10.66
N THR A 50 6.47 -12.59 -9.94
CA THR A 50 6.46 -12.64 -8.48
C THR A 50 7.56 -11.79 -7.84
N ARG A 51 8.29 -10.99 -8.61
CA ARG A 51 9.34 -10.10 -8.07
C ARG A 51 8.69 -8.95 -7.31
N PRO A 52 9.12 -8.67 -6.05
CA PRO A 52 8.57 -7.59 -5.24
C PRO A 52 8.61 -6.22 -5.93
N VAL A 53 9.67 -5.98 -6.71
CA VAL A 53 9.85 -4.73 -7.47
C VAL A 53 8.79 -4.57 -8.56
N ALA A 54 8.50 -5.64 -9.32
CA ALA A 54 7.46 -5.59 -10.37
C ALA A 54 6.07 -5.35 -9.78
N TYR A 55 5.81 -5.90 -8.60
CA TYR A 55 4.58 -5.68 -7.86
C TYR A 55 4.43 -4.22 -7.42
N LEU A 56 5.46 -3.64 -6.78
CA LEU A 56 5.44 -2.22 -6.41
C LEU A 56 5.30 -1.31 -7.62
N GLN A 57 5.95 -1.68 -8.73
CA GLN A 57 5.82 -0.95 -9.99
C GLN A 57 4.39 -0.99 -10.54
N SER A 58 3.68 -2.13 -10.42
CA SER A 58 2.27 -2.23 -10.84
C SER A 58 1.36 -1.32 -10.02
N VAL A 59 1.55 -1.25 -8.69
CA VAL A 59 0.83 -0.31 -7.81
C VAL A 59 1.11 1.14 -8.21
N TRP A 60 2.37 1.46 -8.56
CA TRP A 60 2.77 2.82 -8.92
C TRP A 60 2.30 3.25 -10.31
N GLN A 61 2.10 2.29 -11.22
CA GLN A 61 1.51 2.52 -12.55
C GLN A 61 -0.01 2.74 -12.47
N ASP A 62 -0.66 2.18 -11.46
CA ASP A 62 -2.08 2.42 -11.22
C ASP A 62 -2.30 3.86 -10.73
N ARG A 63 -2.96 4.66 -11.59
CA ARG A 63 -3.24 6.07 -11.31
C ARG A 63 -4.07 6.24 -10.05
N THR A 64 -5.07 5.37 -9.83
CA THR A 64 -5.97 5.45 -8.68
C THR A 64 -5.22 5.15 -7.39
N ALA A 65 -4.47 4.04 -7.35
CA ALA A 65 -3.65 3.66 -6.21
C ALA A 65 -2.66 4.78 -5.83
N ARG A 66 -1.94 5.31 -6.83
CA ARG A 66 -0.97 6.38 -6.63
C ARG A 66 -1.59 7.65 -6.06
N ILE A 67 -2.76 8.08 -6.59
CA ILE A 67 -3.45 9.28 -6.10
C ILE A 67 -3.90 9.09 -4.66
N LEU A 68 -4.46 7.93 -4.31
CA LEU A 68 -4.94 7.66 -2.96
C LEU A 68 -3.78 7.60 -1.96
N VAL A 69 -2.71 6.88 -2.27
CA VAL A 69 -1.54 6.75 -1.39
C VAL A 69 -0.83 8.09 -1.18
N LEU A 70 -0.58 8.83 -2.27
CA LEU A 70 0.05 10.16 -2.19
C LEU A 70 -0.87 11.20 -1.57
N GLY A 71 -2.18 11.12 -1.83
CA GLY A 71 -3.18 11.98 -1.21
C GLY A 71 -3.22 11.82 0.31
N GLY A 72 -3.24 10.57 0.80
CA GLY A 72 -3.18 10.27 2.23
C GLY A 72 -1.91 10.80 2.89
N LEU A 73 -0.75 10.60 2.25
CA LEU A 73 0.52 11.17 2.72
C LEU A 73 0.47 12.70 2.75
N GLY A 74 -0.04 13.32 1.68
CA GLY A 74 -0.17 14.78 1.59
C GLY A 74 -1.05 15.35 2.69
N CYS A 75 -2.20 14.73 2.98
CA CYS A 75 -3.10 15.13 4.06
C CYS A 75 -2.45 14.96 5.45
N ALA A 76 -1.73 13.87 5.67
CA ALA A 76 -1.01 13.64 6.92
C ALA A 76 0.10 14.67 7.14
N LEU A 77 0.86 15.02 6.08
CA LEU A 77 1.88 16.07 6.13
C LEU A 77 1.27 17.47 6.36
N LEU A 78 0.14 17.77 5.72
CA LEU A 78 -0.57 19.02 5.89
C LEU A 78 -1.04 19.18 7.34
N LEU A 79 -1.61 18.11 7.93
CA LEU A 79 -1.99 18.10 9.34
C LEU A 79 -0.76 18.30 10.25
N PHE A 80 0.37 17.65 9.94
CA PHE A 80 1.61 17.81 10.70
C PHE A 80 2.11 19.26 10.70
N ILE A 81 2.13 19.89 9.52
CA ILE A 81 2.55 21.28 9.35
C ILE A 81 1.59 22.22 10.11
N TRP A 82 0.27 22.02 9.95
CA TRP A 82 -0.75 22.83 10.59
C TRP A 82 -0.61 22.79 12.12
N VAL A 83 -0.59 21.59 12.71
CA VAL A 83 -0.45 21.42 14.16
C VAL A 83 0.90 21.94 14.65
N GLY A 84 1.97 21.71 13.89
CA GLY A 84 3.32 22.21 14.22
C GLY A 84 3.40 23.73 14.27
N LEU A 85 2.66 24.43 13.40
CA LEU A 85 2.60 25.91 13.40
C LEU A 85 1.70 26.44 14.50
N MET A 86 0.62 25.73 14.87
CA MET A 86 -0.30 26.15 15.92
C MET A 86 0.25 25.95 17.34
N THR A 87 0.98 24.86 17.57
CA THR A 87 1.47 24.46 18.91
C THR A 87 2.29 25.55 19.63
N PRO A 88 3.22 26.26 18.97
CA PRO A 88 4.03 27.30 19.66
C PRO A 88 3.24 28.52 20.15
N GLY A 89 2.08 28.79 19.55
CA GLY A 89 1.22 29.95 19.92
C GLY A 89 0.30 29.67 21.09
N GLN A 90 0.19 28.43 21.54
CA GLN A 90 -0.75 28.04 22.60
C GLN A 90 -0.03 27.88 23.94
N THR A 91 -0.58 28.43 24.98
CA THR A 91 -0.09 28.24 26.37
C THR A 91 -0.73 27.04 27.03
N SER A 92 -1.98 26.75 26.70
CA SER A 92 -2.75 25.58 27.16
C SER A 92 -3.85 25.28 26.14
N ILE A 93 -4.26 24.05 26.07
CA ILE A 93 -5.37 23.58 25.23
C ILE A 93 -6.38 22.81 26.06
N THR A 94 -7.65 22.84 25.65
CA THR A 94 -8.71 22.02 26.22
C THR A 94 -9.09 20.98 25.18
N LEU A 95 -8.87 19.70 25.51
CA LEU A 95 -9.25 18.58 24.65
C LEU A 95 -10.37 17.81 25.30
N GLY A 96 -11.45 17.59 24.51
CA GLY A 96 -12.56 16.76 24.92
C GLY A 96 -13.78 17.52 25.44
N TYR A 97 -14.81 16.75 25.78
CA TYR A 97 -16.07 17.25 26.32
C TYR A 97 -15.91 17.56 27.81
N THR A 98 -16.17 18.82 28.18
CA THR A 98 -16.23 19.23 29.58
C THR A 98 -17.70 19.19 30.06
N PRO A 99 -18.04 18.36 31.05
CA PRO A 99 -19.39 18.34 31.61
C PRO A 99 -19.78 19.69 32.18
N PRO A 100 -21.08 20.08 32.12
CA PRO A 100 -21.55 21.33 32.70
C PRO A 100 -21.20 21.43 34.19
N GLY A 101 -20.55 22.54 34.59
CA GLY A 101 -20.15 22.80 35.98
C GLY A 101 -18.75 22.30 36.36
N GLN A 102 -17.99 21.72 35.46
CA GLN A 102 -16.58 21.38 35.68
C GLN A 102 -15.69 22.40 34.93
N ALA A 103 -14.54 22.74 35.53
CA ALA A 103 -13.53 23.52 34.82
C ALA A 103 -12.86 22.70 33.72
N PRO A 104 -12.64 23.26 32.52
CA PRO A 104 -11.91 22.58 31.48
C PRO A 104 -10.51 22.21 31.96
N GLU A 105 -10.10 20.95 31.71
CA GLU A 105 -8.75 20.49 32.03
C GLU A 105 -7.75 21.12 31.03
N ALA A 106 -6.88 21.95 31.55
CA ALA A 106 -5.82 22.59 30.77
C ALA A 106 -4.70 21.56 30.52
N LEU A 107 -4.49 21.20 29.25
CA LEU A 107 -3.49 20.23 28.83
C LEU A 107 -2.31 20.95 28.14
N PRO A 108 -1.10 20.38 28.24
CA PRO A 108 0.05 20.94 27.53
C PRO A 108 -0.17 20.87 26.00
N PRO A 109 0.18 21.95 25.26
CA PRO A 109 -0.03 22.04 23.80
C PRO A 109 0.68 20.93 23.02
N ALA A 110 1.78 20.38 23.57
CA ALA A 110 2.49 19.25 22.98
C ALA A 110 1.60 18.03 22.72
N ARG A 111 0.47 17.87 23.42
CA ARG A 111 -0.49 16.78 23.16
C ARG A 111 -1.15 16.88 21.78
N LEU A 112 -1.23 18.09 21.18
CA LEU A 112 -1.72 18.24 19.81
C LEU A 112 -0.87 17.48 18.80
N LEU A 113 0.42 17.28 19.06
CA LEU A 113 1.32 16.51 18.19
C LEU A 113 0.94 15.03 18.09
N LEU A 114 0.09 14.53 18.99
CA LEU A 114 -0.45 13.17 18.86
C LEU A 114 -1.37 13.04 17.63
N LEU A 115 -2.04 14.10 17.20
CA LEU A 115 -2.93 14.07 16.03
C LEU A 115 -2.18 13.69 14.74
N PRO A 116 -1.09 14.40 14.36
CA PRO A 116 -0.34 14.00 13.17
C PRO A 116 0.39 12.67 13.33
N VAL A 117 0.78 12.27 14.55
CA VAL A 117 1.34 10.93 14.80
C VAL A 117 0.30 9.86 14.51
N LEU A 118 -0.93 10.01 15.00
CA LEU A 118 -2.03 9.09 14.69
C LEU A 118 -2.32 9.05 13.20
N ALA A 119 -2.37 10.21 12.53
CA ALA A 119 -2.58 10.27 11.08
C ALA A 119 -1.48 9.53 10.31
N ALA A 120 -0.21 9.69 10.69
CA ALA A 120 0.91 9.01 10.06
C ALA A 120 0.86 7.48 10.29
N LEU A 121 0.53 7.04 11.50
CA LEU A 121 0.38 5.62 11.83
C LEU A 121 -0.79 4.99 11.07
N THR A 122 -1.93 5.68 10.97
CA THR A 122 -3.08 5.22 10.19
C THR A 122 -2.71 5.10 8.72
N TRP A 123 -2.07 6.12 8.14
CA TRP A 123 -1.61 6.07 6.75
C TRP A 123 -0.65 4.90 6.50
N ALA A 124 0.33 4.68 7.38
CA ALA A 124 1.29 3.58 7.25
C ALA A 124 0.61 2.21 7.37
N GLY A 125 -0.33 2.05 8.31
CA GLY A 125 -1.12 0.85 8.47
C GLY A 125 -1.98 0.56 7.23
N ASP A 126 -2.72 1.54 6.75
CA ASP A 126 -3.56 1.44 5.55
C ASP A 126 -2.72 1.15 4.29
N LEU A 127 -1.50 1.73 4.20
CA LEU A 127 -0.57 1.44 3.12
C LEU A 127 -0.19 -0.04 3.13
N ILE A 128 0.26 -0.58 4.26
CA ILE A 128 0.72 -1.97 4.38
C ILE A 128 -0.43 -2.94 4.11
N VAL A 129 -1.58 -2.73 4.76
CA VAL A 129 -2.75 -3.59 4.62
C VAL A 129 -3.33 -3.49 3.21
N GLY A 130 -3.40 -2.28 2.65
CA GLY A 130 -3.84 -2.05 1.28
C GLY A 130 -2.94 -2.74 0.25
N LEU A 131 -1.62 -2.71 0.42
CA LEU A 131 -0.69 -3.48 -0.41
C LEU A 131 -0.95 -4.99 -0.32
N PHE A 132 -1.30 -5.50 0.84
CA PHE A 132 -1.63 -6.92 0.99
C PHE A 132 -2.88 -7.30 0.20
N PHE A 133 -3.95 -6.50 0.26
CA PHE A 133 -5.18 -6.73 -0.50
C PHE A 133 -5.00 -6.50 -2.00
N TYR A 134 -4.21 -5.53 -2.41
CA TYR A 134 -3.96 -5.20 -3.82
C TYR A 134 -3.28 -6.35 -4.60
N ARG A 135 -2.61 -7.29 -3.91
CA ARG A 135 -1.98 -8.48 -4.52
C ARG A 135 -2.98 -9.42 -5.17
N ARG A 136 -4.25 -9.35 -4.79
CA ARG A 136 -5.33 -10.20 -5.33
C ARG A 136 -6.27 -9.31 -6.14
N ASP A 137 -6.47 -9.66 -7.40
CA ASP A 137 -7.27 -8.85 -8.32
C ASP A 137 -8.72 -8.69 -7.86
N ASP A 138 -9.28 -9.73 -7.23
CA ASP A 138 -10.63 -9.74 -6.64
C ASP A 138 -10.76 -8.83 -5.42
N GLN A 139 -9.64 -8.48 -4.74
CA GLN A 139 -9.61 -7.68 -3.52
C GLN A 139 -9.08 -6.25 -3.73
N ARG A 140 -8.76 -5.84 -4.95
CA ARG A 140 -8.33 -4.45 -5.26
C ARG A 140 -9.29 -3.38 -4.76
N PRO A 141 -10.64 -3.55 -4.86
CA PRO A 141 -11.54 -2.55 -4.30
C PRO A 141 -11.37 -2.30 -2.81
N ALA A 142 -11.06 -3.36 -2.03
CA ALA A 142 -10.77 -3.22 -0.60
C ALA A 142 -9.49 -2.43 -0.32
N ALA A 143 -8.45 -2.61 -1.16
CA ALA A 143 -7.24 -1.80 -1.07
C ALA A 143 -7.52 -0.31 -1.32
N TYR A 144 -8.34 0.02 -2.33
CA TYR A 144 -8.70 1.42 -2.59
C TYR A 144 -9.51 2.03 -1.46
N LEU A 145 -10.42 1.28 -0.84
CA LEU A 145 -11.19 1.75 0.33
C LEU A 145 -10.29 2.06 1.52
N LEU A 146 -9.29 1.21 1.82
CA LEU A 146 -8.30 1.45 2.86
C LEU A 146 -7.49 2.72 2.57
N TRP A 147 -6.96 2.87 1.35
CA TRP A 147 -6.20 4.06 0.98
C TRP A 147 -7.06 5.33 0.92
N ALA A 148 -8.35 5.23 0.61
CA ALA A 148 -9.29 6.35 0.75
C ALA A 148 -9.50 6.74 2.23
N GLY A 149 -9.56 5.76 3.13
CA GLY A 149 -9.60 5.96 4.58
C GLY A 149 -8.39 6.75 5.09
N SER A 150 -7.21 6.47 4.55
CA SER A 150 -5.97 7.19 4.89
C SER A 150 -5.98 8.68 4.50
N ILE A 151 -6.87 9.12 3.61
CA ILE A 151 -7.13 10.55 3.31
C ILE A 151 -8.17 11.10 4.30
N LEU A 152 -9.24 10.33 4.55
CA LEU A 152 -10.37 10.78 5.36
C LEU A 152 -9.96 11.07 6.80
N VAL A 153 -9.17 10.18 7.41
CA VAL A 153 -8.76 10.31 8.82
C VAL A 153 -7.98 11.61 9.08
N PRO A 154 -6.89 11.95 8.33
CA PRO A 154 -6.19 13.22 8.53
C PRO A 154 -7.07 14.44 8.28
N LEU A 155 -8.02 14.39 7.32
CA LEU A 155 -8.94 15.49 7.06
C LEU A 155 -9.90 15.72 8.23
N LEU A 156 -10.44 14.64 8.83
CA LEU A 156 -11.29 14.75 10.02
C LEU A 156 -10.50 15.31 11.21
N LEU A 157 -9.27 14.87 11.42
CA LEU A 157 -8.40 15.38 12.47
C LEU A 157 -8.03 16.85 12.23
N LEU A 158 -7.81 17.25 10.98
CA LEU A 158 -7.60 18.64 10.61
C LEU A 158 -8.85 19.49 10.94
N ALA A 159 -10.03 19.03 10.53
CA ALA A 159 -11.28 19.72 10.83
C ALA A 159 -11.52 19.85 12.35
N ALA A 160 -11.20 18.83 13.13
CA ALA A 160 -11.26 18.87 14.57
C ALA A 160 -10.27 19.87 15.16
N SER A 161 -9.05 19.95 14.63
CA SER A 161 -8.02 20.89 15.09
C SER A 161 -8.34 22.37 14.80
N LEU A 162 -9.22 22.64 13.83
CA LEU A 162 -9.69 24.01 13.53
C LEU A 162 -10.70 24.53 14.55
N GLN A 163 -11.23 23.67 15.42
CA GLN A 163 -12.22 24.03 16.44
C GLN A 163 -11.58 24.28 17.83
N ILE A 164 -10.27 24.09 17.92
CA ILE A 164 -9.47 24.31 19.12
C ILE A 164 -8.84 25.70 19.09
#